data_cdd3f2113cd6d0fb9f93d9431383e4cc
#
_entry.id   cdd3f2113cd6d0fb9f93d9431383e4cc
#
_cell.length_a   1.000
_cell.length_b   1.000
_cell.length_c   1.000
_cell.angle_alpha   90.00
_cell.angle_beta   90.00
_cell.angle_gamma   90.00
#
_symmetry.space_group_name_H-M   'P 1'
#
loop_
_entity.id
_entity.type
_entity.pdbx_description
1 polymer ?
#
loop_
_entity_poly.entity_id
_entity_poly.type
_entity_poly.pdbx_seq_one_letter_code
_entity_poly.pdbx_strand_id
1 'polypeptide(L)'
;MLKNDATRNITILVISGCVACDIVIHNVKEAVCFNTKVPININIKNYNDLTRGTRKKMQLKDFPTVIFSKDKTETFRFNGSTAVACINRYIDLYLK
;
A
#
# COMPACT_ATOMS: atom_id res chain seq x y z
N MET A 1 25.98 8.02 8.83
CA MET A 1 25.25 7.76 8.53
C MET A 1 24.78 7.06 8.10
N LEU A 2 24.78 6.82 7.92
CA LEU A 2 24.28 6.34 7.37
C LEU A 2 23.37 5.76 7.32
N LYS A 3 22.71 5.68 7.22
CA LYS A 3 21.86 5.12 7.15
C LYS A 3 21.19 4.72 6.33
N ASN A 4 21.08 4.56 6.16
CA ASN A 4 20.66 3.98 5.00
C ASN A 4 19.44 3.16 4.98
N ASP A 5 18.48 3.43 5.80
CA ASP A 5 17.20 2.77 5.80
C ASP A 5 16.37 3.29 4.66
N ALA A 6 16.04 2.41 3.74
CA ALA A 6 15.15 2.75 2.64
C ALA A 6 13.78 3.21 3.20
N THR A 7 13.19 4.21 2.56
CA THR A 7 11.84 4.64 2.91
C THR A 7 10.84 3.63 2.36
N ARG A 8 10.06 3.03 3.24
CA ARG A 8 9.08 2.01 2.86
C ARG A 8 7.68 2.57 2.98
N ASN A 9 6.91 2.42 1.93
CA ASN A 9 5.54 2.94 1.87
C ASN A 9 4.58 1.90 1.35
N ILE A 10 3.38 1.90 1.94
CA ILE A 10 2.24 1.16 1.41
C ILE A 10 1.19 2.21 1.11
N THR A 11 0.86 2.37 -0.16
CA THR A 11 -0.13 3.34 -0.61
C THR A 11 -1.41 2.60 -0.99
N ILE A 12 -2.52 2.98 -0.38
CA ILE A 12 -3.81 2.34 -0.61
C ILE A 12 -4.70 3.32 -1.38
N LEU A 13 -5.03 2.95 -2.61
CA LEU A 13 -5.89 3.77 -3.46
C LEU A 13 -7.32 3.27 -3.32
N VAL A 14 -8.20 4.16 -2.91
CA VAL A 14 -9.59 3.81 -2.60
C VAL A 14 -10.57 4.68 -3.36
N ILE A 15 -11.83 4.23 -3.39
CA ILE A 15 -12.94 5.02 -3.91
C ILE A 15 -14.03 5.07 -2.84
N SER A 16 -14.95 6.04 -2.97
CA SER A 16 -16.05 6.18 -2.03
C SER A 16 -17.01 4.99 -2.10
N GLY A 17 -17.55 4.62 -0.96
CA GLY A 17 -18.54 3.54 -0.89
C GLY A 17 -17.99 2.15 -1.12
N CYS A 18 -16.72 1.95 -0.92
CA CYS A 18 -16.05 0.69 -1.19
C CYS A 18 -15.81 -0.09 0.11
N VAL A 19 -16.60 -1.13 0.34
CA VAL A 19 -16.44 -1.97 1.54
C VAL A 19 -15.09 -2.70 1.52
N ALA A 20 -14.69 -3.21 0.36
CA ALA A 20 -13.40 -3.89 0.23
C ALA A 20 -12.23 -2.96 0.54
N CYS A 21 -12.38 -1.66 0.24
CA CYS A 21 -11.37 -0.66 0.58
C CYS A 21 -11.21 -0.54 2.10
N ASP A 22 -12.33 -0.49 2.82
CA ASP A 22 -12.30 -0.40 4.28
C ASP A 22 -11.65 -1.63 4.90
N ILE A 23 -11.95 -2.80 4.36
CA ILE A 23 -11.39 -4.06 4.83
C ILE A 23 -9.87 -4.08 4.64
N VAL A 24 -9.40 -3.72 3.45
CA VAL A 24 -7.97 -3.77 3.18
C VAL A 24 -7.19 -2.72 3.97
N ILE A 25 -7.78 -1.54 4.20
CA ILE A 25 -7.15 -0.53 5.04
C ILE A 25 -6.89 -1.09 6.44
N HIS A 26 -7.93 -1.70 7.02
CA HIS A 26 -7.81 -2.31 8.34
C HIS A 26 -6.74 -3.40 8.36
N ASN A 27 -6.76 -4.28 7.36
CA ASN A 27 -5.83 -5.40 7.29
C ASN A 27 -4.39 -4.95 7.07
N VAL A 28 -4.18 -3.91 6.27
CA VAL A 28 -2.83 -3.35 6.06
C VAL A 28 -2.29 -2.75 7.36
N LYS A 29 -3.14 -1.98 8.07
CA LYS A 29 -2.73 -1.40 9.35
C LYS A 29 -2.35 -2.47 10.35
N GLU A 30 -3.13 -3.55 10.39
CA GLU A 30 -2.87 -4.65 11.30
C GLU A 30 -1.57 -5.37 10.94
N ALA A 31 -1.35 -5.65 9.65
CA ALA A 31 -0.14 -6.30 9.20
C ALA A 31 1.11 -5.46 9.51
N VAL A 32 1.02 -4.13 9.30
CA VAL A 32 2.13 -3.23 9.61
C VAL A 32 2.41 -3.22 11.12
N CYS A 33 1.36 -3.30 11.94
CA CYS A 33 1.50 -3.37 13.39
C CYS A 33 2.32 -4.58 13.84
N PHE A 34 2.16 -5.71 13.16
CA PHE A 34 2.92 -6.92 13.48
C PHE A 34 4.37 -6.82 13.01
N ASN A 35 4.65 -5.90 12.11
CA ASN A 35 5.97 -5.77 11.51
C ASN A 35 6.75 -4.65 12.18
N THR A 36 7.36 -4.96 13.29
CA THR A 36 8.05 -3.95 14.10
C THR A 36 9.52 -3.75 13.73
N LYS A 37 10.03 -4.56 12.81
CA LYS A 37 11.47 -4.53 12.49
C LYS A 37 11.87 -3.34 11.62
N VAL A 38 10.97 -2.90 10.74
CA VAL A 38 11.24 -1.77 9.85
C VAL A 38 10.05 -0.82 9.87
N PRO A 39 10.32 0.48 9.83
CA PRO A 39 9.21 1.45 9.77
C PRO A 39 8.59 1.44 8.38
N ILE A 40 7.27 1.40 8.33
CA ILE A 40 6.50 1.40 7.09
C ILE A 40 5.45 2.50 7.19
N ASN A 41 5.44 3.39 6.21
CA ASN A 41 4.44 4.46 6.15
C ASN A 41 3.22 3.98 5.38
N ILE A 42 2.05 4.27 5.89
CA ILE A 42 0.79 3.95 5.23
C ILE A 42 0.19 5.24 4.71
N ASN A 43 -0.08 5.28 3.40
CA ASN A 43 -0.68 6.43 2.74
C ASN A 43 -2.00 6.00 2.12
N ILE A 44 -3.09 6.67 2.47
CA ILE A 44 -4.40 6.37 1.91
C ILE A 44 -4.80 7.52 1.01
N LYS A 45 -5.09 7.21 -0.26
CA LYS A 45 -5.45 8.22 -1.24
C LYS A 45 -6.75 7.85 -1.93
N ASN A 46 -7.66 8.83 -2.01
CA ASN A 46 -8.90 8.64 -2.74
C ASN A 46 -8.66 8.94 -4.21
N TYR A 47 -9.16 8.05 -5.08
CA TYR A 47 -9.02 8.20 -6.51
C TYR A 47 -9.52 9.56 -7.02
N ASN A 48 -10.61 10.07 -6.42
CA ASN A 48 -11.20 11.34 -6.82
C ASN A 48 -10.30 12.54 -6.51
N ASP A 49 -9.36 12.39 -5.59
CA ASP A 49 -8.43 13.46 -5.22
C ASP A 49 -7.19 13.47 -6.12
N LEU A 50 -7.05 12.49 -7.00
CA LEU A 50 -5.91 12.42 -7.91
C LEU A 50 -6.17 13.21 -9.18
N THR A 51 -5.12 13.84 -9.72
CA THR A 51 -5.21 14.51 -11.01
C THR A 51 -5.33 13.47 -12.11
N ARG A 52 -5.84 13.89 -13.27
CA ARG A 52 -5.98 12.99 -14.42
C ARG A 52 -4.63 12.40 -14.82
N GLY A 53 -3.59 13.22 -14.81
CA GLY A 53 -2.23 12.76 -15.16
C GLY A 53 -1.73 11.70 -14.19
N THR A 54 -1.95 11.89 -12.89
CA THR A 54 -1.55 10.94 -11.87
C THR A 54 -2.32 9.63 -12.02
N ARG A 55 -3.64 9.68 -12.25
CA ARG A 55 -4.45 8.49 -12.47
C ARG A 55 -3.91 7.64 -13.61
N LYS A 56 -3.61 8.30 -14.72
CA LYS A 56 -3.09 7.62 -15.91
C LYS A 56 -1.72 7.03 -15.65
N LYS A 57 -0.85 7.76 -14.96
CA LYS A 57 0.50 7.33 -14.66
C LYS A 57 0.51 6.11 -13.73
N MET A 58 -0.41 6.06 -12.78
CA MET A 58 -0.50 4.96 -11.82
C MET A 58 -1.12 3.69 -12.40
N GLN A 59 -1.77 3.79 -13.55
CA GLN A 59 -2.39 2.64 -14.23
C GLN A 59 -3.36 1.88 -13.32
N LEU A 60 -4.27 2.63 -12.69
CA LEU A 60 -5.23 2.03 -11.77
C LEU A 60 -6.38 1.40 -12.55
N LYS A 61 -6.71 0.16 -12.22
CA LYS A 61 -7.80 -0.58 -12.88
C LYS A 61 -8.92 -0.94 -11.93
N ASP A 62 -8.58 -1.41 -10.76
CA ASP A 62 -9.55 -1.87 -9.77
C ASP A 62 -9.28 -1.25 -8.42
N PHE A 63 -10.28 -1.28 -7.54
CA PHE A 63 -10.15 -0.77 -6.19
C PHE A 63 -10.60 -1.82 -5.18
N PRO A 64 -9.94 -1.86 -4.02
CA PRO A 64 -8.75 -1.07 -3.70
C PRO A 64 -7.51 -1.54 -4.45
N THR A 65 -6.58 -0.63 -4.69
CA THR A 65 -5.26 -0.98 -5.19
C THR A 65 -4.25 -0.66 -4.09
N VAL A 66 -3.41 -1.62 -3.75
CA VAL A 66 -2.40 -1.46 -2.71
C VAL A 66 -1.03 -1.54 -3.37
N ILE A 67 -0.25 -0.48 -3.23
CA ILE A 67 1.06 -0.36 -3.87
C ILE A 67 2.15 -0.31 -2.82
N PHE A 68 3.08 -1.24 -2.92
CA PHE A 68 4.26 -1.28 -2.05
C PHE A 68 5.41 -0.59 -2.77
N SER A 69 6.09 0.31 -2.08
CA SER A 69 7.24 1.00 -2.67
C SER A 69 8.38 1.15 -1.67
N LYS A 70 9.57 1.19 -2.22
CA LYS A 70 10.82 1.36 -1.47
C LYS A 70 11.61 2.43 -2.19
N ASP A 71 11.91 3.53 -1.46
CA ASP A 71 12.63 4.68 -2.04
C ASP A 71 11.98 5.17 -3.34
N LYS A 72 10.65 5.30 -3.33
CA LYS A 72 9.84 5.77 -4.44
C LYS A 72 9.77 4.83 -5.64
N THR A 73 10.31 3.62 -5.50
CA THR A 73 10.22 2.61 -6.55
C THR A 73 9.18 1.57 -6.14
N GLU A 74 8.18 1.38 -6.99
CA GLU A 74 7.17 0.36 -6.76
C GLU A 74 7.80 -1.03 -6.79
N THR A 75 7.60 -1.82 -5.73
CA THR A 75 8.13 -3.17 -5.65
C THR A 75 7.07 -4.23 -5.87
N PHE A 76 5.80 -3.90 -5.59
CA PHE A 76 4.71 -4.85 -5.72
C PHE A 76 3.37 -4.13 -5.61
N ARG A 77 2.33 -4.68 -6.22
CA ARG A 77 0.97 -4.18 -6.00
C ARG A 77 -0.02 -5.34 -6.06
N PHE A 78 -1.15 -5.14 -5.39
CA PHE A 78 -2.27 -6.07 -5.51
C PHE A 78 -3.58 -5.30 -5.45
N ASN A 79 -4.66 -5.97 -5.84
CA ASN A 79 -6.00 -5.39 -5.84
C ASN A 79 -6.92 -6.21 -4.94
N GLY A 80 -7.95 -5.56 -4.42
CA GLY A 80 -8.98 -6.21 -3.64
C GLY A 80 -8.64 -6.38 -2.18
N SER A 81 -9.64 -6.83 -1.40
CA SER A 81 -9.44 -7.12 0.02
C SER A 81 -8.56 -8.36 0.14
N THR A 82 -7.54 -8.26 0.98
CA THR A 82 -6.56 -9.33 1.12
C THR A 82 -6.33 -9.56 2.61
N ALA A 83 -6.20 -10.82 2.98
CA ALA A 83 -6.04 -11.21 4.39
C ALA A 83 -4.74 -10.70 4.97
N VAL A 84 -4.75 -10.44 6.28
CA VAL A 84 -3.58 -9.97 7.03
C VAL A 84 -2.36 -10.87 6.81
N ALA A 85 -2.56 -12.18 6.84
CA ALA A 85 -1.45 -13.13 6.67
C ALA A 85 -0.78 -12.98 5.30
N CYS A 86 -1.57 -12.75 4.25
CA CYS A 86 -1.02 -12.54 2.92
C CYS A 86 -0.26 -11.22 2.84
N ILE A 87 -0.80 -10.17 3.45
CA ILE A 87 -0.15 -8.86 3.46
C ILE A 87 1.18 -8.95 4.20
N ASN A 88 1.22 -9.65 5.33
CA ASN A 88 2.45 -9.87 6.07
C ASN A 88 3.51 -10.54 5.20
N ARG A 89 3.10 -11.54 4.43
CA ARG A 89 4.00 -12.22 3.52
C ARG A 89 4.53 -11.28 2.44
N TYR A 90 3.68 -10.44 1.89
CA TYR A 90 4.10 -9.45 0.88
C TYR A 90 5.07 -8.44 1.46
N ILE A 91 4.87 -8.01 2.70
CA ILE A 91 5.81 -7.12 3.36
C ILE A 91 7.18 -7.79 3.46
N ASP A 92 7.21 -9.05 3.85
CA ASP A 92 8.47 -9.80 3.94
C ASP A 92 9.17 -9.94 2.59
N LEU A 93 8.40 -10.15 1.53
CA LEU A 93 8.94 -10.37 0.19
C LEU A 93 9.36 -9.09 -0.51
N TYR A 94 8.63 -8.01 -0.30
CA TYR A 94 8.75 -6.82 -1.14
C TYR A 94 9.16 -5.54 -0.42
N LEU A 95 9.12 -5.50 0.90
CA LEU A 95 9.49 -4.31 1.67
C LEU A 95 10.66 -4.51 2.64
N LYS A 96 11.19 -5.68 2.72
CA LYS A 96 12.39 -5.95 3.54
C LYS A 96 13.66 -6.14 2.69
#